data_8c0782e5953eaff914d37a125a58f1b9
#
_entry.id   8c0782e5953eaff914d37a125a58f1b9
#
_cell.length_a   1.000
_cell.length_b   1.000
_cell.length_c   1.000
_cell.angle_alpha   90.00
_cell.angle_beta   90.00
_cell.angle_gamma   90.00
#
_symmetry.space_group_name_H-M   'P 1'
#
loop_
_entity.id
_entity.type
_entity.pdbx_description
1 polymer ?
#
loop_
_entity_poly.entity_id
_entity_poly.type
_entity_poly.pdbx_seq_one_letter_code
_entity_poly.pdbx_strand_id
1 'polypeptide(L)'
;ANIQRDGTFSVVPRIRGGVTSPEELRRIADVAERHRVPMVKITGGQRIDLLGVRKDQLPAIWAELGMPSGFAYSKAVRTVKTCVGTDFCRFGIGDAVGLGIELERRLEGLHTPHKVKLAV
;
A
#
# COMPACT_ATOMS: atom_id res chain seq x y z
N ALA A 1 10.30 2.45 3.09
CA ALA A 1 10.20 3.91 3.19
C ALA A 1 10.99 4.59 2.08
N ASN A 2 10.55 5.76 1.70
CA ASN A 2 11.19 6.53 0.64
C ASN A 2 11.50 7.94 1.15
N ILE A 3 12.70 8.44 0.86
CA ILE A 3 13.11 9.78 1.28
C ILE A 3 12.41 10.84 0.43
N GLN A 4 11.94 11.90 1.07
CA GLN A 4 11.25 13.01 0.44
C GLN A 4 12.13 14.24 0.36
N ARG A 5 11.68 15.26 -0.39
CA ARG A 5 12.46 16.48 -0.64
C ARG A 5 12.92 17.18 0.65
N ASP A 6 12.09 17.17 1.68
CA ASP A 6 12.39 17.84 2.95
C ASP A 6 13.20 16.99 3.93
N GLY A 7 13.65 15.80 3.50
CA GLY A 7 14.39 14.88 4.36
C GLY A 7 13.54 13.95 5.20
N THR A 8 12.23 14.10 5.14
CA THR A 8 11.31 13.14 5.76
C THR A 8 11.09 11.93 4.86
N PHE A 9 10.32 10.97 5.33
CA PHE A 9 10.09 9.72 4.62
C PHE A 9 8.60 9.48 4.41
N SER A 10 8.28 8.76 3.35
CA SER A 10 6.95 8.20 3.16
C SER A 10 6.93 6.73 3.58
N VAL A 11 5.82 6.33 4.17
CA VAL A 11 5.56 4.95 4.58
C VAL A 11 4.30 4.48 3.85
N VAL A 12 4.46 3.48 3.00
CA VAL A 12 3.36 2.92 2.22
C VAL A 12 3.19 1.45 2.60
N PRO A 13 2.26 1.12 3.48
CA PRO A 13 2.00 -0.29 3.80
C PRO A 13 1.37 -1.02 2.63
N ARG A 14 1.54 -2.34 2.62
CA ARG A 14 0.99 -3.21 1.59
C ARG A 14 -0.51 -3.41 1.80
N ILE A 15 -1.30 -3.05 0.80
CA ILE A 15 -2.74 -3.31 0.76
C ILE A 15 -3.00 -4.09 -0.53
N ARG A 16 -3.04 -5.42 -0.42
CA ARG A 16 -3.11 -6.30 -1.59
C ARG A 16 -4.41 -6.11 -2.36
N GLY A 17 -4.28 -5.88 -3.66
CA GLY A 17 -5.41 -5.64 -4.54
C GLY A 17 -6.20 -4.36 -4.22
N GLY A 18 -5.69 -3.52 -3.34
CA GLY A 18 -6.42 -2.35 -2.87
C GLY A 18 -7.54 -2.68 -1.88
N VAL A 19 -7.61 -3.92 -1.40
CA VAL A 19 -8.65 -4.37 -0.46
C VAL A 19 -8.12 -4.29 0.96
N THR A 20 -8.79 -3.55 1.80
CA THR A 20 -8.46 -3.39 3.19
C THR A 20 -9.67 -3.71 4.08
N SER A 21 -9.54 -3.50 5.37
CA SER A 21 -10.59 -3.77 6.34
C SER A 21 -10.75 -2.59 7.30
N PRO A 22 -11.90 -2.49 7.98
CA PRO A 22 -12.05 -1.48 9.04
C PRO A 22 -10.96 -1.57 10.11
N GLU A 23 -10.54 -2.78 10.47
CA GLU A 23 -9.47 -2.99 11.45
C GLU A 23 -8.14 -2.41 10.96
N GLU A 24 -7.74 -2.70 9.71
CA GLU A 24 -6.51 -2.14 9.13
C GLU A 24 -6.59 -0.63 9.01
N LEU A 25 -7.74 -0.10 8.60
CA LEU A 25 -7.94 1.35 8.49
C LEU A 25 -7.80 2.04 9.84
N ARG A 26 -8.38 1.45 10.91
CA ARG A 26 -8.24 1.98 12.26
C ARG A 26 -6.79 1.95 12.71
N ARG A 27 -6.08 0.87 12.45
CA ARG A 27 -4.66 0.73 12.80
C ARG A 27 -3.81 1.79 12.12
N ILE A 28 -4.02 2.00 10.83
CA ILE A 28 -3.31 3.04 10.07
C ILE A 28 -3.63 4.42 10.65
N ALA A 29 -4.89 4.69 10.93
CA ALA A 29 -5.32 5.96 11.50
C ALA A 29 -4.70 6.18 12.88
N ASP A 30 -4.73 5.18 13.75
CA ASP A 30 -4.18 5.26 15.11
C ASP A 30 -2.66 5.49 15.09
N VAL A 31 -1.95 4.79 14.22
CA VAL A 31 -0.50 4.95 14.08
C VAL A 31 -0.17 6.34 13.56
N ALA A 32 -0.88 6.80 12.54
CA ALA A 32 -0.68 8.13 11.98
C ALA A 32 -0.93 9.23 13.01
N GLU A 33 -1.97 9.09 13.81
CA GLU A 33 -2.32 10.06 14.86
C GLU A 33 -1.30 10.03 15.98
N ARG A 34 -0.90 8.85 16.47
CA ARG A 34 0.06 8.69 17.56
C ARG A 34 1.42 9.29 17.22
N HIS A 35 1.86 9.12 16.00
CA HIS A 35 3.15 9.64 15.52
C HIS A 35 3.04 11.02 14.87
N ARG A 36 1.86 11.63 14.90
CA ARG A 36 1.61 12.97 14.34
C ARG A 36 2.06 13.09 12.90
N VAL A 37 1.71 12.09 12.08
CA VAL A 37 2.02 12.09 10.66
C VAL A 37 1.29 13.26 9.99
N PRO A 38 2.02 14.16 9.31
CA PRO A 38 1.43 15.40 8.77
C PRO A 38 0.38 15.17 7.69
N MET A 39 0.52 14.12 6.89
CA MET A 39 -0.40 13.87 5.79
C MET A 39 -0.59 12.37 5.58
N VAL A 40 -1.85 11.98 5.46
CA VAL A 40 -2.25 10.63 5.05
C VAL A 40 -2.96 10.78 3.72
N LYS A 41 -2.47 10.07 2.70
CA LYS A 41 -2.97 10.24 1.34
C LYS A 41 -3.37 8.92 0.71
N ILE A 42 -4.54 8.90 0.07
CA ILE A 42 -4.96 7.80 -0.78
C ILE A 42 -4.29 7.97 -2.14
N THR A 43 -3.59 6.94 -2.60
CA THR A 43 -2.78 7.01 -3.82
C THR A 43 -3.50 6.39 -5.02
N GLY A 44 -3.03 6.76 -6.22
CA GLY A 44 -3.54 6.16 -7.45
C GLY A 44 -3.20 4.68 -7.62
N GLY A 45 -2.35 4.13 -6.77
CA GLY A 45 -2.03 2.70 -6.72
C GLY A 45 -2.94 1.90 -5.79
N GLN A 46 -4.05 2.47 -5.35
CA GLN A 46 -4.97 1.88 -4.39
C GLN A 46 -4.27 1.56 -3.06
N ARG A 47 -3.46 2.47 -2.58
CA ARG A 47 -2.75 2.36 -1.31
C ARG A 47 -2.92 3.62 -0.49
N ILE A 48 -2.50 3.55 0.76
CA ILE A 48 -2.47 4.68 1.67
C ILE A 48 -1.01 5.02 1.94
N ASP A 49 -0.66 6.29 1.83
CA ASP A 49 0.70 6.78 2.03
C ASP A 49 0.73 7.70 3.24
N LEU A 50 1.64 7.42 4.16
CA LEU A 50 1.92 8.25 5.32
C LEU A 50 3.12 9.14 4.99
N LEU A 51 2.88 10.42 4.85
CA LEU A 51 3.87 11.39 4.37
C LEU A 51 4.39 12.27 5.51
N GLY A 52 5.66 12.64 5.43
CA GLY A 52 6.27 13.51 6.42
C GLY A 52 6.77 12.80 7.67
N VAL A 53 7.08 11.51 7.56
CA VAL A 53 7.58 10.69 8.67
C VAL A 53 9.07 10.97 8.90
N ARG A 54 9.46 11.20 10.15
CA ARG A 54 10.89 11.36 10.48
C ARG A 54 11.58 10.00 10.51
N LYS A 55 12.87 10.01 10.19
CA LYS A 55 13.68 8.78 10.15
C LYS A 55 13.62 7.99 11.46
N ASP A 56 13.67 8.69 12.59
CA ASP A 56 13.64 8.07 13.91
C ASP A 56 12.30 7.40 14.26
N GLN A 57 11.22 7.77 13.56
CA GLN A 57 9.89 7.18 13.76
C GLN A 57 9.68 5.90 12.96
N LEU A 58 10.49 5.65 11.93
CA LEU A 58 10.28 4.54 11.00
C LEU A 58 10.19 3.16 11.69
N PRO A 59 11.12 2.78 12.58
CA PRO A 59 11.03 1.45 13.21
C PRO A 59 9.75 1.26 14.00
N ALA A 60 9.33 2.26 14.78
CA ALA A 60 8.13 2.19 15.60
C ALA A 60 6.87 2.13 14.73
N ILE A 61 6.80 2.95 13.68
CA ILE A 61 5.64 2.98 12.78
C ILE A 61 5.47 1.63 12.09
N TRP A 62 6.54 1.06 11.53
CA TRP A 62 6.46 -0.25 10.89
C TRP A 62 6.07 -1.36 11.85
N ALA A 63 6.62 -1.34 13.07
CA ALA A 63 6.27 -2.32 14.10
C ALA A 63 4.79 -2.22 14.49
N GLU A 64 4.29 -1.02 14.70
CA GLU A 64 2.90 -0.80 15.13
C GLU A 64 1.90 -1.08 14.01
N LEU A 65 2.25 -0.80 12.75
CA LEU A 65 1.41 -1.15 11.61
C LEU A 65 1.26 -2.68 11.48
N GLY A 66 2.33 -3.43 11.72
CA GLY A 66 2.31 -4.87 11.54
C GLY A 66 2.00 -5.30 10.11
N MET A 67 2.25 -4.44 9.14
CA MET A 67 1.96 -4.66 7.72
C MET A 67 3.24 -4.67 6.91
N PRO A 68 3.33 -5.51 5.84
CA PRO A 68 4.49 -5.48 4.95
C PRO A 68 4.59 -4.16 4.19
N SER A 69 5.78 -3.87 3.69
CA SER A 69 6.02 -2.71 2.83
C SER A 69 5.33 -2.86 1.48
N GLY A 70 4.78 -1.76 0.98
CA GLY A 70 4.25 -1.69 -0.38
C GLY A 70 5.31 -1.50 -1.47
N PHE A 71 6.59 -1.46 -1.10
CA PHE A 71 7.73 -1.26 -2.02
C PHE A 71 7.53 -0.04 -2.94
N ALA A 72 6.91 1.01 -2.42
CA ALA A 72 6.71 2.24 -3.18
C ALA A 72 8.06 2.83 -3.61
N TYR A 73 8.10 3.34 -4.84
CA TYR A 73 9.28 3.99 -5.43
C TYR A 73 10.48 3.07 -5.67
N SER A 74 10.37 1.78 -5.43
CA SER A 74 11.44 0.82 -5.69
C SER A 74 11.32 0.17 -7.07
N LYS A 75 12.41 -0.44 -7.53
CA LYS A 75 12.41 -1.25 -8.75
C LYS A 75 11.92 -2.65 -8.41
N ALA A 76 10.62 -2.78 -8.26
CA ALA A 76 9.98 -4.01 -7.87
C ALA A 76 8.54 -4.03 -8.37
N VAL A 77 7.92 -5.20 -8.30
CA VAL A 77 6.47 -5.30 -8.46
C VAL A 77 5.83 -4.69 -7.22
N ARG A 78 5.05 -3.65 -7.41
CA ARG A 78 4.50 -2.86 -6.32
C ARG A 78 3.14 -3.35 -5.89
N THR A 79 2.12 -2.91 -6.58
CA THR A 79 0.73 -3.22 -6.27
C THR A 79 0.05 -3.75 -7.51
N VAL A 80 -0.96 -4.58 -7.31
CA VAL A 80 -1.91 -4.95 -8.35
C VAL A 80 -3.20 -4.19 -8.06
N LYS A 81 -3.55 -3.25 -8.93
CA LYS A 81 -4.83 -2.57 -8.84
C LYS A 81 -5.92 -3.50 -9.32
N THR A 82 -7.05 -3.49 -8.64
CA THR A 82 -8.17 -4.34 -8.99
C THR A 82 -9.44 -3.54 -9.25
N CYS A 83 -10.26 -4.06 -10.17
CA CYS A 83 -11.66 -3.70 -10.28
C CYS A 83 -12.45 -4.50 -9.24
N VAL A 84 -13.64 -4.03 -8.88
CA VAL A 84 -14.50 -4.71 -7.90
C VAL A 84 -14.88 -6.12 -8.35
N GLY A 85 -15.06 -6.31 -9.66
CA GLY A 85 -15.38 -7.63 -10.22
C GLY A 85 -16.80 -8.07 -9.97
N THR A 86 -17.00 -9.40 -10.09
CA THR A 86 -18.34 -10.01 -10.11
C THR A 86 -19.12 -9.89 -8.82
N ASP A 87 -18.42 -9.75 -7.67
CA ASP A 87 -19.13 -9.76 -6.38
C ASP A 87 -20.03 -8.54 -6.19
N PHE A 88 -19.64 -7.38 -6.71
CA PHE A 88 -20.37 -6.13 -6.48
C PHE A 88 -20.67 -5.33 -7.75
N CYS A 89 -20.04 -5.64 -8.86
CA CYS A 89 -20.28 -4.93 -10.12
C CYS A 89 -21.29 -5.69 -10.97
N ARG A 90 -22.42 -5.07 -11.28
CA ARG A 90 -23.45 -5.72 -12.12
C ARG A 90 -22.98 -6.01 -13.54
N PHE A 91 -21.91 -5.37 -13.98
CA PHE A 91 -21.31 -5.61 -15.29
C PHE A 91 -20.07 -6.51 -15.20
N GLY A 92 -19.71 -6.99 -14.00
CA GLY A 92 -18.53 -7.79 -13.80
C GLY A 92 -18.65 -9.17 -14.46
N ILE A 93 -17.57 -9.59 -15.10
CA ILE A 93 -17.49 -10.87 -15.80
C ILE A 93 -16.60 -11.86 -15.07
N GLY A 94 -15.62 -11.38 -14.30
CA GLY A 94 -14.66 -12.20 -13.60
C GLY A 94 -14.34 -11.70 -12.21
N ASP A 95 -13.69 -12.56 -11.42
CA ASP A 95 -13.22 -12.22 -10.06
C ASP A 95 -11.89 -11.47 -10.13
N ALA A 96 -11.97 -10.17 -10.43
CA ALA A 96 -10.80 -9.32 -10.57
C ALA A 96 -10.06 -9.17 -9.23
N VAL A 97 -10.77 -9.05 -8.12
CA VAL A 97 -10.19 -8.91 -6.79
C VAL A 97 -9.38 -10.15 -6.41
N GLY A 98 -9.98 -11.33 -6.55
CA GLY A 98 -9.31 -12.59 -6.23
C GLY A 98 -8.06 -12.81 -7.06
N LEU A 99 -8.14 -12.58 -8.37
CA LEU A 99 -6.99 -12.71 -9.25
C LEU A 99 -5.89 -11.69 -8.92
N GLY A 100 -6.27 -10.44 -8.68
CA GLY A 100 -5.31 -9.39 -8.35
C GLY A 100 -4.57 -9.64 -7.05
N ILE A 101 -5.27 -10.08 -6.01
CA ILE A 101 -4.65 -10.42 -4.73
C ILE A 101 -3.68 -11.60 -4.88
N GLU A 102 -4.07 -12.64 -5.63
CA GLU A 102 -3.22 -13.80 -5.87
C GLU A 102 -1.95 -13.41 -6.64
N LEU A 103 -2.09 -12.59 -7.68
CA LEU A 103 -0.94 -12.08 -8.43
C LEU A 103 -0.01 -11.25 -7.54
N GLU A 104 -0.56 -10.40 -6.71
CA GLU A 104 0.24 -9.57 -5.83
C GLU A 104 0.99 -10.42 -4.80
N ARG A 105 0.34 -11.42 -4.20
CA ARG A 105 1.00 -12.34 -3.26
C ARG A 105 2.17 -13.07 -3.88
N ARG A 106 2.05 -13.49 -5.13
CA ARG A 106 3.11 -14.22 -5.84
C ARG A 106 4.27 -13.34 -6.27
N LEU A 107 3.98 -12.09 -6.61
CA LEU A 107 4.94 -11.22 -7.28
C LEU A 107 5.42 -10.06 -6.40
N GLU A 108 4.81 -9.82 -5.25
CA GLU A 108 5.15 -8.69 -4.40
C GLU A 108 6.62 -8.70 -3.99
N GLY A 109 7.25 -7.55 -4.14
CA GLY A 109 8.65 -7.39 -3.78
C GLY A 109 9.63 -8.01 -4.77
N LEU A 110 9.17 -8.66 -5.85
CA LEU A 110 10.05 -9.19 -6.87
C LEU A 110 10.84 -8.06 -7.52
N HIS A 111 12.17 -8.20 -7.52
CA HIS A 111 13.06 -7.20 -8.11
C HIS A 111 12.95 -7.22 -9.63
N THR A 112 12.82 -6.03 -10.20
CA THR A 112 12.68 -5.86 -11.65
C THR A 112 13.58 -4.72 -12.13
N PRO A 113 13.98 -4.70 -13.41
CA PRO A 113 14.80 -3.60 -13.94
C PRO A 113 14.13 -2.24 -13.84
N HIS A 114 12.80 -2.20 -13.86
CA HIS A 114 11.97 -1.01 -13.76
C HIS A 114 10.86 -1.22 -12.75
N LYS A 115 10.21 -0.13 -12.38
CA LYS A 115 9.01 -0.19 -11.55
C LYS A 115 7.89 -0.86 -12.34
N VAL A 116 7.23 -1.84 -11.74
CA VAL A 116 6.13 -2.58 -12.38
C VAL A 116 4.85 -2.38 -11.59
N LYS A 117 3.80 -2.00 -12.30
CA LYS A 117 2.44 -1.91 -11.77
C LYS A 117 1.55 -2.80 -12.61
N LEU A 118 0.69 -3.56 -11.97
CA LEU A 118 -0.29 -4.41 -12.63
C LEU A 118 -1.69 -3.89 -12.33
N ALA A 119 -2.63 -4.24 -13.20
CA ALA A 119 -4.04 -3.91 -13.02
C ALA A 119 -4.90 -5.05 -13.58
N VAL A 120 -5.94 -5.39 -12.85
CA VAL A 120 -6.87 -6.44 -13.25
C VAL A 120 -8.28 -5.88 -13.30
#